data_697ea2c0912033e359c992dbb4309467
#
_entry.id   697ea2c0912033e359c992dbb4309467
#
_cell.length_a   1.000
_cell.length_b   1.000
_cell.length_c   1.000
_cell.angle_alpha   90.00
_cell.angle_beta   90.00
_cell.angle_gamma   90.00
#
_symmetry.space_group_name_H-M   'P 1'
#
loop_
_entity.id
_entity.type
_entity.pdbx_description
1 polymer ?
#
loop_
_entity_poly.entity_id
_entity_poly.type
_entity_poly.pdbx_seq_one_letter_code
_entity_poly.pdbx_strand_id
1 'polypeptide(L)'
;MTKITFLGLGVMGYPMAGHLARAGHEVTVYNRTAAKAGAWASEHGGATGATPAEASKGAEMVMACVGNDNDLRSICLGPDGAFASMAEGSIFVDHTTVSAAVTRELYEAARIKGIAFVDAPVSGGQAGAENGQFTFRSSFLV
;
A
#
# COMPACT_ATOMS: atom_id res chain seq x y z
N MET A 1 -18.34 0.49 -2.13
CA MET A 1 -17.13 -0.05 -2.75
C MET A 1 -16.05 1.03 -2.75
N THR A 2 -14.90 0.74 -2.17
CA THR A 2 -13.79 1.70 -2.07
C THR A 2 -12.74 1.35 -3.11
N LYS A 3 -12.20 2.36 -3.77
CA LYS A 3 -11.09 2.17 -4.70
C LYS A 3 -9.79 2.20 -3.92
N ILE A 4 -9.11 1.05 -3.86
CA ILE A 4 -7.91 0.83 -3.06
C ILE A 4 -6.75 0.43 -3.96
N THR A 5 -5.57 0.98 -3.69
CA THR A 5 -4.31 0.53 -4.30
C THR A 5 -3.51 -0.21 -3.24
N PHE A 6 -2.89 -1.33 -3.62
CA PHE A 6 -2.00 -2.08 -2.74
C PHE A 6 -0.60 -2.17 -3.38
N LEU A 7 0.39 -1.65 -2.67
CA LEU A 7 1.77 -1.58 -3.12
C LEU A 7 2.62 -2.62 -2.36
N GLY A 8 3.13 -3.60 -3.08
CA GLY A 8 3.96 -4.66 -2.52
C GLY A 8 3.19 -5.94 -2.27
N LEU A 9 3.52 -6.98 -3.06
CA LEU A 9 2.85 -8.28 -3.04
C LEU A 9 3.77 -9.38 -2.51
N GLY A 10 4.41 -9.11 -1.37
CA GLY A 10 5.20 -10.10 -0.66
C GLY A 10 4.34 -11.11 0.08
N VAL A 11 4.94 -11.85 1.01
CA VAL A 11 4.25 -12.92 1.75
C VAL A 11 3.04 -12.43 2.54
N MET A 12 3.05 -11.17 2.96
CA MET A 12 1.92 -10.56 3.66
C MET A 12 1.02 -9.75 2.73
N GLY A 13 1.61 -8.97 1.83
CA GLY A 13 0.84 -8.08 0.95
C GLY A 13 -0.06 -8.81 -0.04
N TYR A 14 0.42 -9.90 -0.61
CA TYR A 14 -0.36 -10.69 -1.57
C TYR A 14 -1.70 -11.15 -0.99
N PRO A 15 -1.72 -11.86 0.17
CA PRO A 15 -3.00 -12.26 0.76
C PRO A 15 -3.81 -11.10 1.31
N MET A 16 -3.18 -10.04 1.83
CA MET A 16 -3.91 -8.87 2.32
C MET A 16 -4.70 -8.20 1.20
N ALA A 17 -4.06 -7.98 0.05
CA ALA A 17 -4.74 -7.42 -1.12
C ALA A 17 -5.88 -8.34 -1.61
N GLY A 18 -5.67 -9.65 -1.56
CA GLY A 18 -6.70 -10.63 -1.90
C GLY A 18 -7.92 -10.55 -0.99
N HIS A 19 -7.73 -10.37 0.31
CA HIS A 19 -8.85 -10.21 1.24
C HIS A 19 -9.65 -8.95 0.93
N LEU A 20 -8.99 -7.85 0.57
CA LEU A 20 -9.68 -6.62 0.18
C LEU A 20 -10.53 -6.82 -1.08
N ALA A 21 -9.99 -7.51 -2.07
CA ALA A 21 -10.74 -7.82 -3.30
C ALA A 21 -11.96 -8.69 -3.00
N ARG A 22 -11.81 -9.70 -2.15
CA ARG A 22 -12.93 -10.58 -1.76
C ARG A 22 -13.99 -9.85 -0.94
N ALA A 23 -13.60 -8.79 -0.24
CA ALA A 23 -14.55 -7.95 0.50
C ALA A 23 -15.37 -7.01 -0.40
N GLY A 24 -15.10 -7.00 -1.68
CA GLY A 24 -15.86 -6.22 -2.66
C GLY A 24 -15.24 -4.87 -3.03
N HIS A 25 -14.02 -4.58 -2.58
CA HIS A 25 -13.33 -3.36 -2.97
C HIS A 25 -12.73 -3.46 -4.36
N GLU A 26 -12.60 -2.31 -5.03
CA GLU A 26 -11.93 -2.22 -6.31
C GLU A 26 -10.44 -2.07 -6.04
N VAL A 27 -9.65 -3.13 -6.28
CA VAL A 27 -8.23 -3.17 -5.90
C VAL A 27 -7.34 -3.13 -7.14
N THR A 28 -6.39 -2.18 -7.15
CA THR A 28 -5.30 -2.10 -8.13
C THR A 28 -4.01 -2.39 -7.38
N VAL A 29 -3.16 -3.23 -7.94
CA VAL A 29 -1.91 -3.63 -7.30
C VAL A 29 -0.69 -3.17 -8.08
N TYR A 30 0.40 -2.98 -7.36
CA TYR A 30 1.72 -2.78 -7.91
C TYR A 30 2.72 -3.66 -7.16
N ASN A 31 3.64 -4.27 -7.90
CA ASN A 31 4.77 -4.97 -7.30
C ASN A 31 6.01 -4.72 -8.17
N ARG A 32 7.18 -4.60 -7.55
CA ARG A 32 8.43 -4.38 -8.27
C ARG A 32 8.65 -5.49 -9.31
N THR A 33 8.28 -6.74 -8.99
CA THR A 33 8.25 -7.83 -9.98
C THR A 33 6.87 -7.85 -10.64
N ALA A 34 6.79 -7.40 -11.88
CA ALA A 34 5.54 -7.24 -12.60
C ALA A 34 4.77 -8.56 -12.78
N ALA A 35 5.48 -9.68 -12.94
CA ALA A 35 4.85 -11.00 -13.07
C ALA A 35 3.99 -11.35 -11.85
N LYS A 36 4.40 -10.92 -10.66
CA LYS A 36 3.65 -11.19 -9.42
C LYS A 36 2.36 -10.37 -9.37
N ALA A 37 2.40 -9.12 -9.83
CA ALA A 37 1.20 -8.30 -9.94
C ALA A 37 0.21 -8.90 -10.95
N GLY A 38 0.70 -9.37 -12.08
CA GLY A 38 -0.12 -10.05 -13.09
C GLY A 38 -0.77 -11.32 -12.56
N ALA A 39 -0.04 -12.13 -11.82
CA ALA A 39 -0.57 -13.35 -11.19
C ALA A 39 -1.68 -13.01 -10.19
N TRP A 40 -1.46 -11.98 -9.37
CA TRP A 40 -2.46 -11.54 -8.40
C TRP A 40 -3.75 -11.10 -9.12
N ALA A 41 -3.62 -10.29 -10.16
CA ALA A 41 -4.78 -9.79 -10.91
C ALA A 41 -5.56 -10.94 -11.58
N SER A 42 -4.86 -11.94 -12.11
CA SER A 42 -5.50 -13.12 -12.69
C SER A 42 -6.27 -13.93 -11.64
N GLU A 43 -5.74 -14.04 -10.43
CA GLU A 43 -6.37 -14.79 -9.35
C GLU A 43 -7.56 -14.04 -8.74
N HIS A 44 -7.46 -12.73 -8.56
CA HIS A 44 -8.43 -11.94 -7.80
C HIS A 44 -9.30 -11.00 -8.65
N GLY A 45 -9.00 -10.86 -9.93
CA GLY A 45 -9.80 -10.07 -10.84
C GLY A 45 -9.61 -8.56 -10.73
N GLY A 46 -8.54 -8.11 -10.08
CA GLY A 46 -8.24 -6.69 -9.95
C GLY A 46 -7.39 -6.16 -11.11
N ALA A 47 -6.94 -4.92 -10.97
CA ALA A 47 -6.11 -4.25 -11.96
C ALA A 47 -4.65 -4.15 -11.48
N THR A 48 -3.74 -3.82 -12.40
CA THR A 48 -2.32 -3.59 -12.09
C THR A 48 -1.88 -2.23 -12.60
N GLY A 49 -0.85 -1.66 -11.98
CA GLY A 49 -0.16 -0.47 -12.46
C GLY A 49 1.31 -0.76 -12.69
N ALA A 50 1.92 -0.10 -13.67
CA ALA A 50 3.34 -0.28 -13.98
C ALA A 50 4.27 0.44 -13.00
N THR A 51 3.76 1.48 -12.34
CA THR A 51 4.47 2.24 -11.31
C THR A 51 3.54 2.46 -10.12
N PRO A 52 4.08 2.79 -8.94
CA PRO A 52 3.24 3.18 -7.80
C PRO A 52 2.31 4.35 -8.12
N ALA A 53 2.79 5.35 -8.84
CA ALA A 53 1.98 6.50 -9.24
C ALA A 53 0.81 6.09 -10.14
N GLU A 54 1.08 5.23 -11.13
CA GLU A 54 0.05 4.74 -12.03
C GLU A 54 -1.00 3.92 -11.30
N ALA A 55 -0.56 3.02 -10.43
CA ALA A 55 -1.47 2.18 -9.63
C ALA A 55 -2.32 2.99 -8.66
N SER A 56 -1.78 4.10 -8.14
CA SER A 56 -2.43 4.91 -7.10
C SER A 56 -3.35 5.99 -7.65
N LYS A 57 -3.37 6.19 -8.96
CA LYS A 57 -4.18 7.25 -9.58
C LYS A 57 -5.67 7.01 -9.31
N GLY A 58 -6.32 8.00 -8.70
CA GLY A 58 -7.75 7.93 -8.39
C GLY A 58 -8.11 7.06 -7.19
N ALA A 59 -7.14 6.49 -6.48
CA ALA A 59 -7.41 5.68 -5.29
C ALA A 59 -7.82 6.57 -4.12
N GLU A 60 -8.80 6.12 -3.36
CA GLU A 60 -9.22 6.76 -2.11
C GLU A 60 -8.28 6.40 -0.98
N MET A 61 -7.73 5.20 -1.04
CA MET A 61 -6.79 4.68 -0.04
C MET A 61 -5.68 3.91 -0.76
N VAL A 62 -4.44 4.17 -0.36
CA VAL A 62 -3.27 3.43 -0.85
C VAL A 62 -2.63 2.72 0.33
N MET A 63 -2.47 1.42 0.25
CA MET A 63 -1.85 0.61 1.29
C MET A 63 -0.51 0.08 0.79
N ALA A 64 0.48 -0.01 1.66
CA ALA A 64 1.80 -0.51 1.32
C ALA A 64 2.28 -1.55 2.32
N CYS A 65 2.91 -2.61 1.81
CA CYS A 65 3.60 -3.61 2.61
C CYS A 65 4.84 -4.07 1.84
N VAL A 66 5.98 -3.42 2.12
CA VAL A 66 7.25 -3.67 1.41
C VAL A 66 8.34 -4.11 2.39
N GLY A 67 9.56 -4.28 1.91
CA GLY A 67 10.61 -4.98 2.68
C GLY A 67 11.42 -4.11 3.64
N ASN A 68 11.62 -2.83 3.34
CA ASN A 68 12.52 -1.97 4.12
C ASN A 68 12.27 -0.48 3.86
N ASP A 69 13.06 0.37 4.56
CA ASP A 69 12.97 1.83 4.46
C ASP A 69 13.14 2.35 3.01
N ASN A 70 14.15 1.84 2.31
CA ASN A 70 14.42 2.30 0.95
C ASN A 70 13.32 1.91 -0.04
N ASP A 71 12.78 0.71 0.12
CA ASP A 71 11.66 0.26 -0.70
C ASP A 71 10.44 1.14 -0.45
N LEU A 72 10.17 1.48 0.80
CA LEU A 72 9.05 2.36 1.13
C LEU A 72 9.24 3.76 0.54
N ARG A 73 10.43 4.34 0.66
CA ARG A 73 10.72 5.63 0.02
C ARG A 73 10.49 5.58 -1.48
N SER A 74 10.94 4.52 -2.14
CA SER A 74 10.87 4.43 -3.60
C SER A 74 9.43 4.32 -4.12
N ILE A 75 8.53 3.72 -3.37
CA ILE A 75 7.12 3.61 -3.78
C ILE A 75 6.31 4.86 -3.43
N CYS A 76 6.80 5.71 -2.54
CA CYS A 76 6.08 6.93 -2.12
C CYS A 76 6.56 8.18 -2.84
N LEU A 77 7.88 8.33 -3.01
CA LEU A 77 8.51 9.58 -3.43
C LEU A 77 8.93 9.53 -4.91
N GLY A 78 9.24 10.71 -5.46
CA GLY A 78 9.67 10.84 -6.84
C GLY A 78 8.51 10.85 -7.84
N PRO A 79 8.81 11.00 -9.15
CA PRO A 79 7.77 11.13 -10.17
C PRO A 79 6.93 9.87 -10.38
N ASP A 80 7.48 8.70 -10.07
CA ASP A 80 6.78 7.42 -10.17
C ASP A 80 6.23 6.93 -8.84
N GLY A 81 6.41 7.69 -7.76
CA GLY A 81 5.92 7.35 -6.43
C GLY A 81 4.42 7.63 -6.27
N ALA A 82 3.81 6.95 -5.30
CA ALA A 82 2.37 7.07 -5.05
C ALA A 82 1.93 8.52 -4.79
N PHE A 83 2.72 9.28 -4.04
CA PHE A 83 2.34 10.65 -3.68
C PHE A 83 2.25 11.58 -4.89
N ALA A 84 2.90 11.23 -6.01
CA ALA A 84 2.83 12.04 -7.23
C ALA A 84 1.43 12.02 -7.87
N SER A 85 0.66 10.96 -7.67
CA SER A 85 -0.67 10.80 -8.29
C SER A 85 -1.82 10.82 -7.31
N MET A 86 -1.56 10.66 -6.01
CA MET A 86 -2.62 10.64 -5.00
C MET A 86 -3.29 12.01 -4.87
N ALA A 87 -4.61 11.99 -4.78
CA ALA A 87 -5.38 13.23 -4.64
C ALA A 87 -5.32 13.76 -3.21
N GLU A 88 -5.48 15.07 -3.08
CA GLU A 88 -5.70 15.69 -1.78
C GLU A 88 -6.91 15.06 -1.09
N GLY A 89 -6.79 14.73 0.17
CA GLY A 89 -7.83 14.07 0.96
C GLY A 89 -7.78 12.55 0.92
N SER A 90 -6.90 11.95 0.09
CA SER A 90 -6.71 10.51 0.11
C SER A 90 -5.84 10.08 1.29
N ILE A 91 -5.81 8.77 1.56
CA ILE A 91 -5.12 8.20 2.73
C ILE A 91 -4.08 7.20 2.27
N PHE A 92 -2.86 7.31 2.81
CA PHE A 92 -1.81 6.33 2.64
C PHE A 92 -1.62 5.56 3.94
N VAL A 93 -1.75 4.24 3.90
CA VAL A 93 -1.60 3.36 5.05
C VAL A 93 -0.36 2.50 4.87
N ASP A 94 0.61 2.67 5.76
CA ASP A 94 1.85 1.91 5.72
C ASP A 94 1.80 0.74 6.69
N HIS A 95 1.82 -0.47 6.16
CA HIS A 95 1.86 -1.71 6.95
C HIS A 95 3.27 -2.26 7.12
N THR A 96 4.27 -1.56 6.58
CA THR A 96 5.68 -1.98 6.66
C THR A 96 6.24 -1.66 8.03
N THR A 97 7.08 -2.54 8.55
CA THR A 97 7.87 -2.23 9.75
C THR A 97 9.12 -1.47 9.31
N VAL A 98 9.15 -0.17 9.55
CA VAL A 98 10.22 0.73 9.10
C VAL A 98 10.67 1.62 10.25
N SER A 99 11.75 2.38 10.03
CA SER A 99 12.29 3.28 11.04
C SER A 99 11.36 4.48 11.30
N ALA A 100 11.42 5.02 12.50
CA ALA A 100 10.68 6.23 12.84
C ALA A 100 11.10 7.43 11.97
N ALA A 101 12.37 7.47 11.56
CA ALA A 101 12.88 8.55 10.70
C ALA A 101 12.19 8.55 9.33
N VAL A 102 12.05 7.38 8.69
CA VAL A 102 11.36 7.25 7.42
C VAL A 102 9.87 7.58 7.56
N THR A 103 9.25 7.10 8.63
CA THR A 103 7.83 7.41 8.88
C THR A 103 7.60 8.91 8.95
N ARG A 104 8.47 9.64 9.68
CA ARG A 104 8.36 11.10 9.77
C ARG A 104 8.61 11.80 8.43
N GLU A 105 9.60 11.33 7.68
CA GLU A 105 9.91 11.86 6.34
C GLU A 105 8.70 11.74 5.41
N LEU A 106 8.08 10.57 5.36
CA LEU A 106 6.95 10.31 4.49
C LEU A 106 5.67 11.03 4.96
N TYR A 107 5.48 11.12 6.27
CA TYR A 107 4.39 11.91 6.82
C TYR A 107 4.45 13.37 6.34
N GLU A 108 5.63 14.00 6.41
CA GLU A 108 5.80 15.38 5.98
C GLU A 108 5.59 15.53 4.46
N ALA A 109 6.12 14.59 3.66
CA ALA A 109 5.92 14.61 2.22
C ALA A 109 4.44 14.48 1.84
N ALA A 110 3.72 13.60 2.54
CA ALA A 110 2.28 13.42 2.33
C ALA A 110 1.49 14.66 2.76
N ARG A 111 1.82 15.23 3.91
CA ARG A 111 1.14 16.40 4.47
C ARG A 111 1.16 17.60 3.52
N ILE A 112 2.30 17.83 2.88
CA ILE A 112 2.45 18.93 1.92
C ILE A 112 1.45 18.79 0.77
N LYS A 113 1.11 17.56 0.41
CA LYS A 113 0.16 17.25 -0.67
C LYS A 113 -1.28 17.06 -0.20
N GLY A 114 -1.55 17.24 1.09
CA GLY A 114 -2.89 17.03 1.64
C GLY A 114 -3.29 15.57 1.76
N ILE A 115 -2.31 14.66 1.83
CA ILE A 115 -2.53 13.23 1.97
C ILE A 115 -2.35 12.86 3.45
N ALA A 116 -3.32 12.11 4.02
CA ALA A 116 -3.19 11.59 5.38
C ALA A 116 -2.26 10.35 5.35
N PHE A 117 -1.34 10.29 6.30
CA PHE A 117 -0.41 9.17 6.42
C PHE A 117 -0.68 8.43 7.72
N VAL A 118 -0.92 7.13 7.62
CA VAL A 118 -1.18 6.27 8.78
C VAL A 118 -0.12 5.18 8.84
N ASP A 119 0.58 5.08 9.98
CA ASP A 119 1.52 4.01 10.26
C ASP A 119 0.75 2.90 10.98
N ALA A 120 0.59 1.76 10.30
CA ALA A 120 -0.21 0.64 10.81
C ALA A 120 0.53 -0.69 10.61
N PRO A 121 1.64 -0.91 11.34
CA PRO A 121 2.37 -2.17 11.23
C PRO A 121 1.49 -3.35 11.60
N VAL A 122 1.72 -4.49 10.91
CA VAL A 122 0.89 -5.68 11.00
C VAL A 122 1.64 -6.77 11.76
N SER A 123 0.99 -7.43 12.70
CA SER A 123 1.49 -8.65 13.33
C SER A 123 0.57 -9.82 12.99
N GLY A 124 1.05 -11.06 13.21
CA GLY A 124 0.36 -12.28 12.79
C GLY A 124 1.10 -13.00 11.68
N GLY A 125 2.08 -12.37 11.04
CA GLY A 125 2.95 -12.95 10.03
C GLY A 125 2.20 -13.46 8.80
N GLN A 126 2.87 -14.31 8.02
CA GLN A 126 2.32 -14.86 6.79
C GLN A 126 1.03 -15.66 7.02
N ALA A 127 1.02 -16.51 8.04
CA ALA A 127 -0.16 -17.34 8.35
C ALA A 127 -1.36 -16.48 8.72
N GLY A 128 -1.15 -15.42 9.51
CA GLY A 128 -2.21 -14.48 9.85
C GLY A 128 -2.77 -13.78 8.63
N ALA A 129 -1.90 -13.34 7.72
CA ALA A 129 -2.31 -12.67 6.49
C ALA A 129 -3.12 -13.61 5.57
N GLU A 130 -2.64 -14.84 5.37
CA GLU A 130 -3.30 -15.84 4.54
C GLU A 130 -4.68 -16.21 5.07
N ASN A 131 -4.85 -16.26 6.39
CA ASN A 131 -6.10 -16.61 7.04
C ASN A 131 -7.00 -15.39 7.32
N GLY A 132 -6.55 -14.19 6.97
CA GLY A 132 -7.26 -12.96 7.32
C GLY A 132 -7.23 -12.64 8.81
N GLN A 133 -6.28 -13.21 9.55
CA GLN A 133 -6.16 -13.11 11.00
C GLN A 133 -4.85 -12.41 11.36
N PHE A 134 -4.82 -11.09 11.25
CA PHE A 134 -3.65 -10.30 11.61
C PHE A 134 -4.07 -9.12 12.47
N THR A 135 -3.14 -8.64 13.28
CA THR A 135 -3.37 -7.52 14.20
C THR A 135 -2.70 -6.27 13.65
N PHE A 136 -3.44 -5.17 13.62
CA PHE A 136 -2.92 -3.87 13.23
C PHE A 136 -2.56 -3.05 14.46
N ARG A 137 -1.45 -2.33 14.36
CA ARG A 137 -1.13 -1.26 15.29
C ARG A 137 -1.01 0.01 14.47
N SER A 138 -1.87 0.97 14.70
CA SER A 138 -1.90 2.18 13.90
C SER A 138 -1.58 3.42 14.73
N SER A 139 -0.86 4.35 14.11
CA SER A 139 -0.60 5.68 14.66
C SER A 139 -0.93 6.70 13.59
N PHE A 140 -1.81 7.63 13.93
CA PHE A 140 -2.05 8.79 13.09
C PHE A 140 -1.00 9.84 13.41
N LEU A 141 -0.31 10.30 12.36
CA LEU A 141 0.64 11.41 12.44
C LEU A 141 -0.07 12.64 11.88
N VAL A 142 -0.38 13.55 12.74
CA VAL A 142 -1.10 14.78 12.37
C VAL A 142 -0.24 16.02 12.48
#